data_3719c3cafa3efe8d6982901e26a5bb34
#
_entry.id   3719c3cafa3efe8d6982901e26a5bb34
#
_cell.length_a   1.000
_cell.length_b   1.000
_cell.length_c   1.000
_cell.angle_alpha   90.00
_cell.angle_beta   90.00
_cell.angle_gamma   90.00
#
_symmetry.space_group_name_H-M   'P 1'
#
loop_
_entity.id
_entity.type
_entity.pdbx_description
1 polymer ?
#
loop_
_entity_poly.entity_id
_entity_poly.type
_entity_poly.pdbx_seq_one_letter_code
_entity_poly.pdbx_strand_id
1 'polypeptide(L)'
;MSLTGKRICITGGAGFIGSHLVERLVEANEVVVYDNLHRNALQFAHLDGHRNLRFIKGDVMDAEATRSAVDGCQIVIHCAAIAGVYSVDRNAVTTMEVNMLGTNQVVRAALAARVERFVEFSTSEVYGPFIHKGREDDLTTIGPVGANRWVYAASKLASEHLSFAHYKEDSLPLTIVRPFNVYGPRQVGDGAIRGIVVQALQHAPITLYNDGTQIRAWCYVDDFVDGVLRCAEQPAAVGHAFNLGNPQGTITNFELANMIIRLSNSKSGIVFKPHPGPEVDLRVPSIEKAMTMLGFTPTIPLETGVSRTIAWYAEHMTGLLRG
;
A
#
# COMPACT_ATOMS: atom_id res chain seq x y z
N MET A 1 10.18 -2.32 -20.77
CA MET A 1 10.60 -3.73 -20.51
C MET A 1 9.33 -4.55 -20.39
N SER A 2 9.28 -5.79 -20.91
CA SER A 2 8.09 -6.65 -20.69
C SER A 2 8.15 -7.29 -19.30
N LEU A 3 7.02 -7.34 -18.61
CA LEU A 3 6.89 -8.08 -17.34
C LEU A 3 6.68 -9.60 -17.53
N THR A 4 6.53 -10.07 -18.78
CA THR A 4 6.29 -11.49 -19.05
C THR A 4 7.58 -12.29 -19.04
N GLY A 5 7.55 -13.50 -18.47
CA GLY A 5 8.69 -14.44 -18.42
C GLY A 5 9.80 -14.01 -17.45
N LYS A 6 9.48 -13.21 -16.44
CA LYS A 6 10.41 -12.74 -15.42
C LYS A 6 10.29 -13.53 -14.13
N ARG A 7 11.38 -13.58 -13.36
CA ARG A 7 11.34 -13.98 -11.96
C ARG A 7 11.27 -12.72 -11.10
N ILE A 8 10.18 -12.58 -10.35
CA ILE A 8 9.81 -11.37 -9.62
C ILE A 8 9.71 -11.68 -8.13
N CYS A 9 10.51 -11.00 -7.31
CA CYS A 9 10.36 -11.08 -5.86
C CYS A 9 9.42 -9.98 -5.37
N ILE A 10 8.39 -10.37 -4.59
CA ILE A 10 7.47 -9.45 -3.93
C ILE A 10 7.63 -9.62 -2.42
N THR A 11 8.35 -8.70 -1.77
CA THR A 11 8.40 -8.67 -0.31
C THR A 11 7.10 -8.07 0.23
N GLY A 12 6.54 -8.65 1.30
CA GLY A 12 5.20 -8.28 1.73
C GLY A 12 4.11 -8.75 0.76
N GLY A 13 4.42 -9.76 -0.06
CA GLY A 13 3.52 -10.28 -1.09
C GLY A 13 2.29 -10.99 -0.55
N ALA A 14 2.30 -11.43 0.71
CA ALA A 14 1.11 -11.96 1.39
C ALA A 14 0.19 -10.86 1.96
N GLY A 15 0.61 -9.60 1.96
CA GLY A 15 -0.20 -8.47 2.40
C GLY A 15 -1.31 -8.08 1.43
N PHE A 16 -2.08 -7.04 1.78
CA PHE A 16 -3.22 -6.55 1.00
C PHE A 16 -2.86 -6.29 -0.48
N ILE A 17 -2.02 -5.30 -0.73
CA ILE A 17 -1.64 -4.91 -2.10
C ILE A 17 -0.78 -6.01 -2.75
N GLY A 18 0.15 -6.60 -1.96
CA GLY A 18 1.02 -7.67 -2.43
C GLY A 18 0.25 -8.86 -3.01
N SER A 19 -0.84 -9.30 -2.37
CA SER A 19 -1.65 -10.43 -2.85
C SER A 19 -2.33 -10.15 -4.21
N HIS A 20 -2.71 -8.91 -4.49
CA HIS A 20 -3.23 -8.50 -5.80
C HIS A 20 -2.14 -8.44 -6.87
N LEU A 21 -0.92 -8.00 -6.50
CA LEU A 21 0.24 -8.04 -7.41
C LEU A 21 0.62 -9.48 -7.76
N VAL A 22 0.66 -10.37 -6.77
CA VAL A 22 0.92 -11.80 -6.98
C VAL A 22 -0.06 -12.39 -7.98
N GLU A 23 -1.36 -12.19 -7.76
CA GLU A 23 -2.43 -12.69 -8.64
C GLU A 23 -2.31 -12.19 -10.09
N ARG A 24 -1.95 -10.91 -10.27
CA ARG A 24 -1.78 -10.31 -11.61
C ARG A 24 -0.52 -10.76 -12.34
N LEU A 25 0.51 -11.21 -11.62
CA LEU A 25 1.82 -11.52 -12.19
C LEU A 25 2.06 -13.02 -12.37
N VAL A 26 1.44 -13.87 -11.57
CA VAL A 26 1.81 -15.29 -11.44
C VAL A 26 1.53 -16.12 -12.69
N GLU A 27 0.54 -15.76 -13.51
CA GLU A 27 0.22 -16.50 -14.73
C GLU A 27 1.35 -16.42 -15.78
N ALA A 28 2.02 -15.27 -15.85
CA ALA A 28 3.02 -14.98 -16.88
C ALA A 28 4.47 -14.96 -16.37
N ASN A 29 4.69 -15.16 -15.06
CA ASN A 29 5.99 -14.96 -14.41
C ASN A 29 6.22 -15.99 -13.31
N GLU A 30 7.47 -16.24 -12.95
CA GLU A 30 7.83 -16.89 -11.68
C GLU A 30 7.77 -15.84 -10.56
N VAL A 31 6.85 -15.98 -9.62
CA VAL A 31 6.66 -15.03 -8.52
C VAL A 31 7.19 -15.64 -7.22
N VAL A 32 8.15 -14.98 -6.61
CA VAL A 32 8.67 -15.29 -5.29
C VAL A 32 8.02 -14.34 -4.28
N VAL A 33 7.18 -14.85 -3.41
CA VAL A 33 6.62 -14.11 -2.27
C VAL A 33 7.53 -14.30 -1.07
N TYR A 34 8.06 -13.18 -0.52
CA TYR A 34 8.84 -13.17 0.71
C TYR A 34 8.08 -12.39 1.77
N ASP A 35 7.58 -13.08 2.80
CA ASP A 35 6.65 -12.50 3.78
C ASP A 35 6.73 -13.24 5.12
N ASN A 36 6.53 -12.54 6.24
CA ASN A 36 6.48 -13.14 7.57
C ASN A 36 5.08 -13.62 7.98
N LEU A 37 4.06 -13.36 7.16
CA LEU A 37 2.65 -13.70 7.37
C LEU A 37 1.98 -12.96 8.55
N HIS A 38 2.53 -11.82 8.98
CA HIS A 38 1.86 -11.00 10.00
C HIS A 38 0.44 -10.59 9.56
N ARG A 39 0.24 -10.35 8.26
CA ARG A 39 -1.07 -10.10 7.63
C ARG A 39 -1.18 -10.96 6.39
N ASN A 40 -1.90 -12.08 6.46
CA ASN A 40 -2.02 -13.01 5.35
C ASN A 40 -3.31 -12.77 4.55
N ALA A 41 -3.25 -11.88 3.58
CA ALA A 41 -4.32 -11.66 2.60
C ALA A 41 -4.23 -12.65 1.41
N LEU A 42 -3.05 -13.21 1.16
CA LEU A 42 -2.80 -14.13 0.04
C LEU A 42 -3.64 -15.41 0.14
N GLN A 43 -4.00 -15.86 1.35
CA GLN A 43 -4.89 -17.00 1.55
C GLN A 43 -6.25 -16.87 0.83
N PHE A 44 -6.68 -15.65 0.51
CA PHE A 44 -7.94 -15.37 -0.20
C PHE A 44 -7.74 -15.23 -1.72
N ALA A 45 -6.54 -15.41 -2.24
CA ALA A 45 -6.26 -15.35 -3.68
C ALA A 45 -6.40 -16.70 -4.38
N HIS A 46 -6.61 -17.80 -3.61
CA HIS A 46 -6.78 -19.16 -4.14
C HIS A 46 -5.64 -19.61 -5.07
N LEU A 47 -4.40 -19.25 -4.72
CA LEU A 47 -3.19 -19.56 -5.49
C LEU A 47 -2.38 -20.72 -4.89
N ASP A 48 -2.94 -21.45 -3.94
CA ASP A 48 -2.26 -22.58 -3.30
C ASP A 48 -1.84 -23.64 -4.32
N GLY A 49 -0.55 -23.99 -4.30
CA GLY A 49 0.03 -24.97 -5.25
C GLY A 49 0.20 -24.45 -6.67
N HIS A 50 0.04 -23.14 -6.92
CA HIS A 50 0.27 -22.59 -8.26
C HIS A 50 1.74 -22.78 -8.69
N ARG A 51 1.96 -23.41 -9.84
CA ARG A 51 3.31 -23.85 -10.33
C ARG A 51 4.35 -22.74 -10.42
N ASN A 52 3.91 -21.51 -10.69
CA ASN A 52 4.77 -20.33 -10.85
C ASN A 52 4.90 -19.52 -9.55
N LEU A 53 4.27 -19.94 -8.44
CA LEU A 53 4.32 -19.26 -7.16
C LEU A 53 5.26 -19.99 -6.21
N ARG A 54 6.29 -19.30 -5.75
CA ARG A 54 7.16 -19.76 -4.68
C ARG A 54 6.94 -18.88 -3.45
N PHE A 55 6.51 -19.48 -2.35
CA PHE A 55 6.39 -18.81 -1.07
C PHE A 55 7.59 -19.08 -0.18
N ILE A 56 8.20 -18.03 0.37
CA ILE A 56 9.31 -18.09 1.33
C ILE A 56 8.87 -17.30 2.57
N LYS A 57 8.68 -18.00 3.70
CA LYS A 57 8.41 -17.34 4.97
C LYS A 57 9.71 -16.78 5.53
N GLY A 58 9.74 -15.47 5.80
CA GLY A 58 10.90 -14.80 6.36
C GLY A 58 10.63 -13.35 6.70
N ASP A 59 11.61 -12.68 7.30
CA ASP A 59 11.54 -11.29 7.70
C ASP A 59 12.61 -10.48 6.98
N VAL A 60 12.25 -9.29 6.48
CA VAL A 60 13.18 -8.38 5.77
C VAL A 60 14.32 -7.88 6.67
N MET A 61 14.21 -8.05 7.98
CA MET A 61 15.28 -7.77 8.93
C MET A 61 16.40 -8.83 8.91
N ASP A 62 16.11 -10.03 8.39
CA ASP A 62 17.13 -11.07 8.17
C ASP A 62 17.82 -10.85 6.81
N ALA A 63 19.04 -10.34 6.85
CA ALA A 63 19.80 -9.98 5.64
C ALA A 63 20.13 -11.20 4.75
N GLU A 64 20.44 -12.36 5.34
CA GLU A 64 20.80 -13.57 4.60
C GLU A 64 19.58 -14.20 3.94
N ALA A 65 18.48 -14.35 4.68
CA ALA A 65 17.22 -14.82 4.16
C ALA A 65 16.66 -13.89 3.06
N THR A 66 16.76 -12.57 3.26
CA THR A 66 16.36 -11.57 2.26
C THR A 66 17.19 -11.70 0.98
N ARG A 67 18.51 -11.84 1.11
CA ARG A 67 19.39 -12.06 -0.04
C ARG A 67 19.04 -13.34 -0.79
N SER A 68 18.80 -14.43 -0.08
CA SER A 68 18.41 -15.72 -0.68
C SER A 68 17.06 -15.66 -1.39
N ALA A 69 16.09 -14.87 -0.86
CA ALA A 69 14.77 -14.71 -1.47
C ALA A 69 14.82 -13.89 -2.78
N VAL A 70 15.73 -12.90 -2.86
CA VAL A 70 15.90 -12.02 -4.03
C VAL A 70 16.84 -12.64 -5.08
N ASP A 71 17.64 -13.63 -4.72
CA ASP A 71 18.62 -14.22 -5.63
C ASP A 71 17.99 -14.76 -6.93
N GLY A 72 18.60 -14.41 -8.06
CA GLY A 72 18.13 -14.75 -9.40
C GLY A 72 16.85 -14.02 -9.86
N CYS A 73 16.30 -13.09 -9.08
CA CYS A 73 15.17 -12.27 -9.50
C CYS A 73 15.63 -11.13 -10.41
N GLN A 74 14.87 -10.86 -11.48
CA GLN A 74 15.06 -9.69 -12.35
C GLN A 74 14.36 -8.45 -11.81
N ILE A 75 13.28 -8.62 -11.06
CA ILE A 75 12.46 -7.52 -10.55
C ILE A 75 12.22 -7.74 -9.06
N VAL A 76 12.32 -6.68 -8.28
CA VAL A 76 11.90 -6.66 -6.88
C VAL A 76 10.83 -5.60 -6.70
N ILE A 77 9.69 -6.01 -6.12
CA ILE A 77 8.62 -5.11 -5.68
C ILE A 77 8.59 -5.17 -4.16
N HIS A 78 9.03 -4.09 -3.52
CA HIS A 78 9.19 -4.03 -2.06
C HIS A 78 7.96 -3.41 -1.41
N CYS A 79 7.00 -4.27 -0.99
CA CYS A 79 5.77 -3.86 -0.28
C CYS A 79 5.85 -4.10 1.24
N ALA A 80 6.85 -4.86 1.72
CA ALA A 80 6.98 -5.18 3.14
C ALA A 80 7.18 -3.92 3.97
N ALA A 81 6.29 -3.69 4.92
CA ALA A 81 6.34 -2.57 5.86
C ALA A 81 5.37 -2.80 7.02
N ILE A 82 5.65 -2.20 8.16
CA ILE A 82 4.63 -2.02 9.20
C ILE A 82 3.89 -0.73 8.87
N ALA A 83 2.57 -0.84 8.67
CA ALA A 83 1.67 0.24 8.31
C ALA A 83 0.35 0.12 9.06
N GLY A 84 -0.42 1.21 9.11
CA GLY A 84 -1.70 1.31 9.83
C GLY A 84 -1.55 2.02 11.17
N VAL A 85 -2.49 2.93 11.45
CA VAL A 85 -2.38 3.87 12.58
C VAL A 85 -2.21 3.15 13.92
N TYR A 86 -3.03 2.14 14.17
CA TYR A 86 -2.98 1.39 15.44
C TYR A 86 -1.74 0.49 15.55
N SER A 87 -1.32 -0.11 14.43
CA SER A 87 -0.13 -0.96 14.40
C SER A 87 1.14 -0.16 14.65
N VAL A 88 1.25 1.03 14.06
CA VAL A 88 2.38 1.95 14.23
C VAL A 88 2.43 2.51 15.64
N ASP A 89 1.29 2.95 16.19
CA ASP A 89 1.22 3.54 17.53
C ASP A 89 1.71 2.56 18.61
N ARG A 90 1.36 1.27 18.46
CA ARG A 90 1.78 0.22 19.40
C ARG A 90 3.22 -0.25 19.23
N ASN A 91 3.81 -0.07 18.06
CA ASN A 91 5.10 -0.64 17.67
C ASN A 91 6.01 0.38 16.98
N ALA A 92 6.12 1.59 17.54
CA ALA A 92 6.83 2.71 16.92
C ALA A 92 8.31 2.39 16.61
N VAL A 93 9.04 1.79 17.55
CA VAL A 93 10.45 1.40 17.34
C VAL A 93 10.56 0.37 16.23
N THR A 94 9.82 -0.72 16.32
CA THR A 94 9.84 -1.80 15.31
C THR A 94 9.40 -1.27 13.94
N THR A 95 8.46 -0.30 13.88
CA THR A 95 8.08 0.35 12.63
C THR A 95 9.25 1.07 11.98
N MET A 96 10.02 1.85 12.77
CA MET A 96 11.23 2.51 12.26
C MET A 96 12.26 1.51 11.74
N GLU A 97 12.54 0.48 12.53
CA GLU A 97 13.54 -0.55 12.18
C GLU A 97 13.14 -1.30 10.92
N VAL A 98 11.95 -1.89 10.89
CA VAL A 98 11.49 -2.69 9.73
C VAL A 98 11.41 -1.85 8.46
N ASN A 99 10.83 -0.65 8.55
CA ASN A 99 10.63 0.17 7.36
C ASN A 99 11.94 0.80 6.82
N MET A 100 12.91 1.12 7.68
CA MET A 100 14.20 1.67 7.26
C MET A 100 15.26 0.58 7.05
N LEU A 101 15.56 -0.19 8.09
CA LEU A 101 16.64 -1.19 8.03
C LEU A 101 16.24 -2.36 7.15
N GLY A 102 14.98 -2.81 7.22
CA GLY A 102 14.45 -3.83 6.34
C GLY A 102 14.51 -3.40 4.87
N THR A 103 14.11 -2.16 4.54
CA THR A 103 14.27 -1.62 3.18
C THR A 103 15.74 -1.62 2.75
N ASN A 104 16.67 -1.21 3.63
CA ASN A 104 18.11 -1.26 3.32
C ASN A 104 18.59 -2.69 2.99
N GLN A 105 18.13 -3.70 3.72
CA GLN A 105 18.49 -5.10 3.41
C GLN A 105 17.96 -5.53 2.04
N VAL A 106 16.71 -5.17 1.71
CA VAL A 106 16.12 -5.51 0.39
C VAL A 106 16.83 -4.77 -0.74
N VAL A 107 17.19 -3.50 -0.57
CA VAL A 107 18.01 -2.72 -1.54
C VAL A 107 19.36 -3.39 -1.76
N ARG A 108 20.07 -3.76 -0.70
CA ARG A 108 21.37 -4.45 -0.81
C ARG A 108 21.26 -5.80 -1.50
N ALA A 109 20.18 -6.56 -1.23
CA ALA A 109 19.91 -7.82 -1.91
C ALA A 109 19.64 -7.59 -3.41
N ALA A 110 18.85 -6.56 -3.76
CA ALA A 110 18.55 -6.19 -5.14
C ALA A 110 19.82 -5.77 -5.93
N LEU A 111 20.70 -4.98 -5.31
CA LEU A 111 21.98 -4.61 -5.90
C LEU A 111 22.90 -5.85 -6.12
N ALA A 112 22.99 -6.74 -5.14
CA ALA A 112 23.76 -7.97 -5.26
C ALA A 112 23.23 -8.90 -6.37
N ALA A 113 21.90 -9.00 -6.51
CA ALA A 113 21.24 -9.76 -7.56
C ALA A 113 21.28 -9.06 -8.94
N ARG A 114 21.71 -7.78 -9.01
CA ARG A 114 21.73 -6.95 -10.22
C ARG A 114 20.36 -6.91 -10.91
N VAL A 115 19.31 -6.62 -10.13
CA VAL A 115 17.94 -6.58 -10.65
C VAL A 115 17.79 -5.56 -11.76
N GLU A 116 16.91 -5.82 -12.72
CA GLU A 116 16.57 -4.89 -13.81
C GLU A 116 15.62 -3.78 -13.35
N ARG A 117 14.90 -4.01 -12.23
CA ARG A 117 13.94 -3.06 -11.65
C ARG A 117 13.78 -3.28 -10.15
N PHE A 118 13.78 -2.19 -9.42
CA PHE A 118 13.43 -2.12 -7.99
C PHE A 118 12.28 -1.14 -7.80
N VAL A 119 11.12 -1.62 -7.37
CA VAL A 119 9.96 -0.77 -7.05
C VAL A 119 9.79 -0.72 -5.55
N GLU A 120 9.95 0.46 -4.97
CA GLU A 120 9.77 0.71 -3.53
C GLU A 120 8.41 1.32 -3.24
N PHE A 121 7.73 0.78 -2.25
CA PHE A 121 6.51 1.38 -1.70
C PHE A 121 6.86 2.38 -0.60
N SER A 122 6.63 3.65 -0.90
CA SER A 122 6.56 4.73 0.06
C SER A 122 5.12 4.98 0.50
N THR A 123 4.72 6.22 0.71
CA THR A 123 3.40 6.61 1.20
C THR A 123 3.07 8.06 0.90
N SER A 124 1.79 8.38 0.74
CA SER A 124 1.32 9.78 0.74
C SER A 124 1.48 10.49 2.10
N GLU A 125 1.78 9.76 3.16
CA GLU A 125 2.01 10.33 4.49
C GLU A 125 3.25 11.24 4.56
N VAL A 126 4.19 11.10 3.60
CA VAL A 126 5.37 11.99 3.50
C VAL A 126 5.01 13.45 3.23
N TYR A 127 3.78 13.72 2.80
CA TYR A 127 3.28 15.08 2.59
C TYR A 127 2.68 15.72 3.85
N GLY A 128 2.64 15.00 4.97
CA GLY A 128 2.14 15.52 6.24
C GLY A 128 0.63 15.56 6.38
N PRO A 129 0.10 16.44 7.26
CA PRO A 129 -1.32 16.44 7.62
C PRO A 129 -2.24 17.05 6.56
N PHE A 130 -1.70 17.86 5.65
CA PHE A 130 -2.49 18.61 4.68
C PHE A 130 -1.79 18.66 3.32
N ILE A 131 -2.40 18.07 2.30
CA ILE A 131 -1.95 18.20 0.91
C ILE A 131 -3.13 18.19 -0.05
N HIS A 132 -3.22 19.21 -0.90
CA HIS A 132 -4.19 19.32 -1.98
C HIS A 132 -3.49 19.35 -3.33
N LYS A 133 -3.82 18.36 -4.18
CA LYS A 133 -3.16 18.15 -5.47
C LYS A 133 -1.64 18.04 -5.33
N GLY A 134 -1.20 17.31 -4.28
CA GLY A 134 0.22 17.13 -3.96
C GLY A 134 0.98 16.53 -5.14
N ARG A 135 2.13 17.11 -5.46
CA ARG A 135 3.03 16.69 -6.54
C ARG A 135 4.25 15.99 -5.93
N GLU A 136 4.94 15.20 -6.73
CA GLU A 136 6.09 14.42 -6.26
C GLU A 136 7.31 15.29 -5.90
N ASP A 137 7.38 16.50 -6.44
CA ASP A 137 8.41 17.52 -6.19
C ASP A 137 8.03 18.55 -5.10
N ASP A 138 6.84 18.45 -4.52
CA ASP A 138 6.46 19.27 -3.37
C ASP A 138 7.30 18.92 -2.13
N LEU A 139 7.44 19.91 -1.24
CA LEU A 139 8.12 19.69 0.04
C LEU A 139 7.44 18.59 0.84
N THR A 140 8.23 17.67 1.34
CA THR A 140 7.78 16.68 2.31
C THR A 140 7.75 17.30 3.70
N THR A 141 6.67 17.08 4.44
CA THR A 141 6.49 17.57 5.80
C THR A 141 6.14 16.43 6.73
N ILE A 142 6.71 16.46 7.92
CA ILE A 142 6.41 15.49 8.97
C ILE A 142 6.03 16.30 10.21
N GLY A 143 5.08 15.81 10.99
CA GLY A 143 4.68 16.47 12.23
C GLY A 143 5.75 16.40 13.32
N PRO A 144 5.43 16.89 14.53
CA PRO A 144 6.44 17.04 15.59
C PRO A 144 7.04 15.71 16.01
N VAL A 145 8.36 15.76 16.32
CA VAL A 145 9.10 14.63 16.87
C VAL A 145 8.47 14.21 18.21
N GLY A 146 8.40 12.90 18.44
CA GLY A 146 7.79 12.32 19.63
C GLY A 146 6.30 11.97 19.49
N ALA A 147 5.64 12.37 18.41
CA ALA A 147 4.28 11.91 18.11
C ALA A 147 4.34 10.64 17.26
N ASN A 148 3.94 9.49 17.83
CA ASN A 148 3.96 8.19 17.16
C ASN A 148 3.23 8.18 15.81
N ARG A 149 2.22 9.05 15.65
CA ARG A 149 1.48 9.23 14.39
C ARG A 149 2.38 9.44 13.17
N TRP A 150 3.54 10.06 13.36
CA TRP A 150 4.45 10.43 12.27
C TRP A 150 5.61 9.45 12.05
N VAL A 151 5.76 8.45 12.93
CA VAL A 151 6.83 7.45 12.84
C VAL A 151 6.80 6.72 11.50
N TYR A 152 5.62 6.34 11.03
CA TYR A 152 5.47 5.69 9.72
C TYR A 152 5.94 6.60 8.57
N ALA A 153 5.46 7.85 8.54
CA ALA A 153 5.86 8.81 7.53
C ALA A 153 7.38 9.07 7.55
N ALA A 154 7.95 9.22 8.74
CA ALA A 154 9.39 9.43 8.94
C ALA A 154 10.20 8.23 8.42
N SER A 155 9.79 7.00 8.77
CA SER A 155 10.48 5.78 8.33
C SER A 155 10.44 5.63 6.81
N LYS A 156 9.30 5.90 6.17
CA LYS A 156 9.14 5.79 4.72
C LYS A 156 9.88 6.91 3.98
N LEU A 157 9.89 8.14 4.51
CA LEU A 157 10.68 9.24 3.94
C LEU A 157 12.18 8.94 4.02
N ALA A 158 12.65 8.41 5.15
CA ALA A 158 14.06 8.03 5.30
C ALA A 158 14.44 6.91 4.31
N SER A 159 13.57 5.91 4.10
CA SER A 159 13.83 4.85 3.12
C SER A 159 13.82 5.38 1.67
N GLU A 160 12.94 6.33 1.31
CA GLU A 160 12.99 6.98 0.00
C GLU A 160 14.36 7.66 -0.24
N HIS A 161 14.84 8.45 0.72
CA HIS A 161 16.13 9.12 0.60
C HIS A 161 17.28 8.13 0.47
N LEU A 162 17.26 7.04 1.26
CA LEU A 162 18.25 5.98 1.18
C LEU A 162 18.28 5.31 -0.21
N SER A 163 17.11 4.93 -0.73
CA SER A 163 17.01 4.28 -2.04
C SER A 163 17.40 5.20 -3.17
N PHE A 164 17.07 6.50 -3.09
CA PHE A 164 17.55 7.50 -4.05
C PHE A 164 19.08 7.72 -3.99
N ALA A 165 19.69 7.62 -2.81
CA ALA A 165 21.15 7.62 -2.70
C ALA A 165 21.75 6.42 -3.43
N HIS A 166 21.23 5.22 -3.23
CA HIS A 166 21.65 4.01 -3.95
C HIS A 166 21.38 4.09 -5.47
N TYR A 167 20.29 4.76 -5.90
CA TYR A 167 20.08 5.04 -7.33
C TYR A 167 21.20 5.87 -7.92
N LYS A 168 21.68 6.91 -7.21
CA LYS A 168 22.73 7.82 -7.68
C LYS A 168 24.12 7.23 -7.59
N GLU A 169 24.43 6.52 -6.52
CA GLU A 169 25.77 6.05 -6.19
C GLU A 169 26.04 4.63 -6.71
N ASP A 170 25.06 3.74 -6.62
CA ASP A 170 25.20 2.31 -6.94
C ASP A 170 24.40 1.89 -8.18
N SER A 171 23.77 2.86 -8.88
CA SER A 171 22.97 2.59 -10.08
C SER A 171 21.80 1.63 -9.86
N LEU A 172 21.17 1.65 -8.67
CA LEU A 172 19.96 0.88 -8.39
C LEU A 172 18.85 1.29 -9.38
N PRO A 173 18.24 0.39 -10.17
CA PRO A 173 17.17 0.75 -11.12
C PRO A 173 15.85 1.04 -10.39
N LEU A 174 15.85 2.10 -9.58
CA LEU A 174 14.81 2.49 -8.61
C LEU A 174 13.60 3.13 -9.27
N THR A 175 12.43 2.76 -8.82
CA THR A 175 11.18 3.52 -8.96
C THR A 175 10.47 3.53 -7.61
N ILE A 176 10.01 4.70 -7.15
CA ILE A 176 9.25 4.83 -5.91
C ILE A 176 7.77 5.04 -6.23
N VAL A 177 6.89 4.36 -5.51
CA VAL A 177 5.45 4.61 -5.55
C VAL A 177 4.97 5.18 -4.21
N ARG A 178 4.15 6.24 -4.25
CA ARG A 178 3.49 6.85 -3.10
C ARG A 178 1.99 6.57 -3.18
N PRO A 179 1.49 5.54 -2.48
CA PRO A 179 0.06 5.20 -2.45
C PRO A 179 -0.79 6.31 -1.81
N PHE A 180 -1.93 6.63 -2.42
CA PHE A 180 -2.95 7.51 -1.85
C PHE A 180 -4.23 6.73 -1.53
N ASN A 181 -4.43 6.41 -0.24
CA ASN A 181 -5.62 5.80 0.34
C ASN A 181 -6.18 4.63 -0.49
N VAL A 182 -5.36 3.60 -0.69
CA VAL A 182 -5.75 2.40 -1.43
C VAL A 182 -6.73 1.58 -0.59
N TYR A 183 -7.80 1.09 -1.22
CA TYR A 183 -8.82 0.26 -0.59
C TYR A 183 -9.31 -0.86 -1.53
N GLY A 184 -9.93 -1.89 -0.97
CA GLY A 184 -10.49 -2.98 -1.77
C GLY A 184 -10.65 -4.29 -0.99
N PRO A 185 -11.00 -5.37 -1.69
CA PRO A 185 -10.97 -6.73 -1.19
C PRO A 185 -9.63 -7.12 -0.59
N ARG A 186 -9.64 -8.06 0.36
CA ARG A 186 -8.41 -8.59 1.00
C ARG A 186 -7.61 -7.59 1.86
N GLN A 187 -8.16 -6.43 2.21
CA GLN A 187 -7.53 -5.55 3.19
C GLN A 187 -7.76 -6.08 4.62
N VAL A 188 -6.92 -7.03 5.06
CA VAL A 188 -7.06 -7.72 6.36
C VAL A 188 -6.49 -6.94 7.55
N GLY A 189 -5.75 -5.85 7.31
CA GLY A 189 -5.20 -4.97 8.35
C GLY A 189 -6.05 -3.74 8.61
N ASP A 190 -5.46 -2.73 9.27
CA ASP A 190 -6.09 -1.44 9.53
C ASP A 190 -6.49 -0.75 8.22
N GLY A 191 -7.65 -0.12 8.20
CA GLY A 191 -8.14 0.62 7.04
C GLY A 191 -9.50 1.26 7.32
N ALA A 192 -9.68 2.53 6.95
CA ALA A 192 -10.91 3.26 7.25
C ALA A 192 -12.12 2.65 6.51
N ILE A 193 -12.03 2.42 5.20
CA ILE A 193 -13.14 1.78 4.44
C ILE A 193 -13.44 0.39 4.99
N ARG A 194 -12.42 -0.43 5.28
CA ARG A 194 -12.61 -1.73 5.92
C ARG A 194 -13.38 -1.61 7.23
N GLY A 195 -12.95 -0.70 8.11
CA GLY A 195 -13.60 -0.51 9.41
C GLY A 195 -15.07 -0.12 9.28
N ILE A 196 -15.38 0.84 8.40
CA ILE A 196 -16.74 1.29 8.13
C ILE A 196 -17.59 0.16 7.51
N VAL A 197 -17.05 -0.57 6.53
CA VAL A 197 -17.76 -1.69 5.87
C VAL A 197 -18.08 -2.80 6.87
N VAL A 198 -17.13 -3.19 7.72
CA VAL A 198 -17.37 -4.23 8.74
C VAL A 198 -18.45 -3.79 9.72
N GLN A 199 -18.40 -2.56 10.23
CA GLN A 199 -19.42 -2.02 11.12
C GLN A 199 -20.79 -1.96 10.42
N ALA A 200 -20.84 -1.53 9.17
CA ALA A 200 -22.08 -1.47 8.40
C ALA A 200 -22.71 -2.85 8.17
N LEU A 201 -21.90 -3.86 7.80
CA LEU A 201 -22.38 -5.23 7.60
C LEU A 201 -22.87 -5.88 8.90
N GLN A 202 -22.34 -5.45 10.05
CA GLN A 202 -22.81 -5.89 11.36
C GLN A 202 -24.00 -5.08 11.89
N HIS A 203 -24.48 -4.08 11.14
CA HIS A 203 -25.46 -3.10 11.60
C HIS A 203 -25.07 -2.39 12.91
N ALA A 204 -23.79 -2.35 13.22
CA ALA A 204 -23.22 -1.69 14.40
C ALA A 204 -23.04 -0.18 14.15
N PRO A 205 -23.00 0.66 15.20
CA PRO A 205 -22.73 2.09 15.05
C PRO A 205 -21.38 2.33 14.37
N ILE A 206 -21.38 3.16 13.33
CA ILE A 206 -20.16 3.55 12.62
C ILE A 206 -19.50 4.70 13.36
N THR A 207 -18.28 4.48 13.83
CA THR A 207 -17.52 5.51 14.52
C THR A 207 -16.74 6.36 13.52
N LEU A 208 -17.01 7.65 13.47
CA LEU A 208 -16.20 8.66 12.81
C LEU A 208 -15.46 9.51 13.85
N TYR A 209 -14.25 9.94 13.50
CA TYR A 209 -13.48 10.81 14.37
C TYR A 209 -13.75 12.28 14.06
N ASN A 210 -13.71 13.11 15.12
CA ASN A 210 -14.09 14.53 15.09
C ASN A 210 -15.48 14.70 14.48
N ASP A 211 -15.62 15.51 13.44
CA ASP A 211 -16.88 15.77 12.74
C ASP A 211 -17.04 15.00 11.41
N GLY A 212 -16.05 14.18 11.04
CA GLY A 212 -16.06 13.42 9.80
C GLY A 212 -15.77 14.24 8.54
N THR A 213 -15.35 15.50 8.66
CA THR A 213 -15.06 16.41 7.52
C THR A 213 -13.73 16.16 6.84
N GLN A 214 -12.89 15.28 7.40
CA GLN A 214 -11.60 14.93 6.80
C GLN A 214 -11.80 14.43 5.36
N ILE A 215 -11.03 14.96 4.42
CA ILE A 215 -11.15 14.68 3.00
C ILE A 215 -10.03 13.73 2.54
N ARG A 216 -10.41 12.66 1.84
CA ARG A 216 -9.48 11.69 1.24
C ARG A 216 -9.85 11.43 -0.23
N ALA A 217 -8.81 11.19 -1.03
CA ALA A 217 -8.95 10.65 -2.37
C ALA A 217 -8.71 9.14 -2.31
N TRP A 218 -9.73 8.35 -2.58
CA TRP A 218 -9.71 6.89 -2.46
C TRP A 218 -9.41 6.22 -3.79
N CYS A 219 -8.45 5.31 -3.83
CA CYS A 219 -8.05 4.57 -5.02
C CYS A 219 -8.38 3.08 -4.85
N TYR A 220 -9.14 2.53 -5.76
CA TYR A 220 -9.43 1.09 -5.76
C TYR A 220 -8.17 0.29 -6.08
N VAL A 221 -8.02 -0.86 -5.42
CA VAL A 221 -6.78 -1.64 -5.46
C VAL A 221 -6.37 -2.08 -6.86
N ASP A 222 -7.30 -2.39 -7.75
CA ASP A 222 -6.98 -2.82 -9.13
C ASP A 222 -6.35 -1.68 -9.93
N ASP A 223 -6.90 -0.45 -9.84
CA ASP A 223 -6.29 0.73 -10.47
C ASP A 223 -4.89 1.00 -9.91
N PHE A 224 -4.74 0.87 -8.57
CA PHE A 224 -3.43 1.06 -7.94
C PHE A 224 -2.41 0.03 -8.42
N VAL A 225 -2.79 -1.25 -8.50
CA VAL A 225 -1.94 -2.35 -9.00
C VAL A 225 -1.53 -2.08 -10.45
N ASP A 226 -2.44 -1.62 -11.32
CA ASP A 226 -2.10 -1.22 -12.69
C ASP A 226 -1.02 -0.13 -12.71
N GLY A 227 -1.11 0.86 -11.83
CA GLY A 227 -0.07 1.89 -11.68
C GLY A 227 1.28 1.32 -11.26
N VAL A 228 1.30 0.39 -10.31
CA VAL A 228 2.53 -0.29 -9.85
C VAL A 228 3.16 -1.12 -10.99
N LEU A 229 2.35 -1.85 -11.75
CA LEU A 229 2.85 -2.65 -12.88
C LEU A 229 3.45 -1.76 -13.96
N ARG A 230 2.85 -0.59 -14.25
CA ARG A 230 3.44 0.41 -15.17
C ARG A 230 4.77 0.95 -14.65
N CYS A 231 4.90 1.21 -13.35
CA CYS A 231 6.15 1.59 -12.71
C CYS A 231 7.22 0.50 -12.84
N ALA A 232 6.83 -0.76 -12.72
CA ALA A 232 7.76 -1.88 -12.88
C ALA A 232 8.18 -2.10 -14.35
N GLU A 233 7.27 -1.87 -15.30
CA GLU A 233 7.47 -2.18 -16.71
C GLU A 233 8.20 -1.09 -17.50
N GLN A 234 7.87 0.20 -17.26
CA GLN A 234 8.29 1.26 -18.13
C GLN A 234 9.69 1.79 -17.78
N PRO A 235 10.61 1.91 -18.78
CA PRO A 235 11.95 2.45 -18.54
C PRO A 235 11.93 3.91 -18.02
N ALA A 236 10.95 4.70 -18.45
CA ALA A 236 10.77 6.09 -18.02
C ALA A 236 10.49 6.23 -16.51
N ALA A 237 10.13 5.14 -15.82
CA ALA A 237 9.88 5.18 -14.39
C ALA A 237 11.16 5.20 -13.54
N VAL A 238 12.31 4.79 -14.09
CA VAL A 238 13.57 4.70 -13.35
C VAL A 238 14.04 6.08 -12.89
N GLY A 239 14.43 6.17 -11.63
CA GLY A 239 14.91 7.42 -11.00
C GLY A 239 13.79 8.38 -10.60
N HIS A 240 12.55 7.92 -10.58
CA HIS A 240 11.40 8.75 -10.25
C HIS A 240 10.54 8.18 -9.11
N ALA A 241 9.91 9.09 -8.36
CA ALA A 241 8.77 8.79 -7.51
C ALA A 241 7.48 9.11 -8.28
N PHE A 242 6.40 8.34 -8.01
CA PHE A 242 5.07 8.56 -8.58
C PHE A 242 3.99 8.49 -7.51
N ASN A 243 3.13 9.49 -7.49
CA ASN A 243 1.87 9.43 -6.76
C ASN A 243 0.90 8.52 -7.52
N LEU A 244 0.45 7.46 -6.87
CA LEU A 244 -0.57 6.57 -7.41
C LEU A 244 -1.83 6.67 -6.54
N GLY A 245 -2.91 7.15 -7.13
CA GLY A 245 -4.18 7.42 -6.45
C GLY A 245 -5.28 7.79 -7.43
N ASN A 246 -6.48 8.04 -6.93
CA ASN A 246 -7.61 8.49 -7.75
C ASN A 246 -8.15 9.83 -7.25
N PRO A 247 -7.79 10.99 -7.85
CA PRO A 247 -8.32 12.29 -7.45
C PRO A 247 -9.85 12.39 -7.57
N GLN A 248 -10.48 11.61 -8.47
CA GLN A 248 -11.93 11.60 -8.65
C GLN A 248 -12.66 10.88 -7.49
N GLY A 249 -11.94 10.03 -6.74
CA GLY A 249 -12.46 9.37 -5.54
C GLY A 249 -12.41 10.25 -4.28
N THR A 250 -12.37 11.59 -4.44
CA THR A 250 -12.27 12.53 -3.32
C THR A 250 -13.63 12.73 -2.65
N ILE A 251 -13.67 12.47 -1.34
CA ILE A 251 -14.90 12.52 -0.53
C ILE A 251 -14.56 12.78 0.94
N THR A 252 -15.48 13.31 1.73
CA THR A 252 -15.36 13.38 3.18
C THR A 252 -15.56 12.00 3.82
N ASN A 253 -15.03 11.79 5.02
CA ASN A 253 -15.27 10.54 5.76
C ASN A 253 -16.76 10.37 6.10
N PHE A 254 -17.48 11.48 6.33
CA PHE A 254 -18.92 11.47 6.62
C PHE A 254 -19.73 10.99 5.40
N GLU A 255 -19.47 11.55 4.23
CA GLU A 255 -20.14 11.13 2.99
C GLU A 255 -19.80 9.69 2.59
N LEU A 256 -18.54 9.28 2.80
CA LEU A 256 -18.11 7.89 2.60
C LEU A 256 -18.87 6.92 3.49
N ALA A 257 -19.05 7.25 4.78
CA ALA A 257 -19.81 6.41 5.71
C ALA A 257 -21.28 6.29 5.26
N ASN A 258 -21.92 7.40 4.86
CA ASN A 258 -23.29 7.39 4.34
C ASN A 258 -23.40 6.57 3.04
N MET A 259 -22.43 6.67 2.13
CA MET A 259 -22.36 5.84 0.92
C MET A 259 -22.32 4.35 1.27
N ILE A 260 -21.46 3.96 2.21
CA ILE A 260 -21.32 2.55 2.64
C ILE A 260 -22.62 2.06 3.30
N ILE A 261 -23.25 2.85 4.18
CA ILE A 261 -24.54 2.51 4.80
C ILE A 261 -25.60 2.22 3.71
N ARG A 262 -25.71 3.12 2.73
CA ARG A 262 -26.66 2.98 1.61
C ARG A 262 -26.37 1.73 0.77
N LEU A 263 -25.12 1.54 0.37
CA LEU A 263 -24.75 0.43 -0.52
C LEU A 263 -24.81 -0.95 0.15
N SER A 264 -24.66 -1.01 1.47
CA SER A 264 -24.77 -2.26 2.25
C SER A 264 -26.18 -2.52 2.78
N ASN A 265 -27.16 -1.65 2.50
CA ASN A 265 -28.49 -1.68 3.12
C ASN A 265 -28.43 -1.75 4.67
N SER A 266 -27.44 -1.10 5.26
CA SER A 266 -27.20 -1.15 6.70
C SER A 266 -28.20 -0.25 7.47
N LYS A 267 -28.51 -0.69 8.70
CA LYS A 267 -29.28 0.11 9.68
C LYS A 267 -28.36 0.88 10.64
N SER A 268 -27.06 0.92 10.37
CA SER A 268 -26.07 1.61 11.22
C SER A 268 -26.35 3.10 11.30
N GLY A 269 -26.29 3.63 12.52
CA GLY A 269 -26.16 5.09 12.75
C GLY A 269 -24.67 5.48 12.79
N ILE A 270 -24.39 6.79 12.63
CA ILE A 270 -23.05 7.36 12.75
C ILE A 270 -22.90 7.94 14.14
N VAL A 271 -21.77 7.65 14.82
CA VAL A 271 -21.38 8.23 16.10
C VAL A 271 -20.03 8.93 15.94
N PHE A 272 -19.92 10.12 16.51
CA PHE A 272 -18.70 10.90 16.47
C PHE A 272 -17.91 10.76 17.76
N LYS A 273 -16.58 10.63 17.65
CA LYS A 273 -15.66 10.59 18.79
C LYS A 273 -14.49 11.52 18.54
N PRO A 274 -13.92 12.14 19.58
CA PRO A 274 -12.66 12.87 19.44
C PRO A 274 -11.55 11.96 18.89
N HIS A 275 -10.72 12.47 17.98
CA HIS A 275 -9.53 11.73 17.52
C HIS A 275 -8.48 11.74 18.64
N PRO A 276 -7.84 10.61 18.94
CA PRO A 276 -6.93 10.50 20.08
C PRO A 276 -5.55 11.16 19.85
N GLY A 277 -5.27 11.67 18.66
CA GLY A 277 -3.98 12.28 18.33
C GLY A 277 -4.05 13.19 17.10
N PRO A 278 -2.90 13.57 16.52
CA PRO A 278 -2.86 14.38 15.31
C PRO A 278 -3.62 13.71 14.15
N GLU A 279 -4.42 14.48 13.43
CA GLU A 279 -5.24 14.03 12.32
C GLU A 279 -4.66 14.54 10.99
N VAL A 280 -5.05 13.91 9.92
CA VAL A 280 -4.83 14.36 8.56
C VAL A 280 -6.14 14.94 8.04
N ASP A 281 -6.17 16.23 7.71
CA ASP A 281 -7.40 16.91 7.31
C ASP A 281 -7.70 16.73 5.82
N LEU A 282 -6.69 16.85 4.98
CA LEU A 282 -6.84 16.77 3.52
C LEU A 282 -5.68 16.00 2.89
N ARG A 283 -6.02 15.00 2.07
CA ARG A 283 -5.02 14.24 1.31
C ARG A 283 -5.53 13.87 -0.08
N VAL A 284 -5.20 14.72 -1.05
CA VAL A 284 -5.58 14.57 -2.46
C VAL A 284 -4.34 14.66 -3.34
N PRO A 285 -4.05 13.65 -4.20
CA PRO A 285 -2.89 13.66 -5.09
C PRO A 285 -3.08 14.54 -6.32
N SER A 286 -1.97 15.04 -6.88
CA SER A 286 -1.81 15.13 -8.33
C SER A 286 -1.24 13.82 -8.83
N ILE A 287 -1.82 13.28 -9.90
CA ILE A 287 -1.30 12.09 -10.61
C ILE A 287 -0.81 12.45 -12.01
N GLU A 288 -0.63 13.73 -12.29
CA GLU A 288 -0.26 14.25 -13.61
C GLU A 288 1.03 13.63 -14.14
N LYS A 289 2.03 13.46 -13.27
CA LYS A 289 3.29 12.80 -13.61
C LYS A 289 3.09 11.35 -14.02
N ALA A 290 2.33 10.59 -13.27
CA ALA A 290 2.03 9.19 -13.58
C ALA A 290 1.18 9.07 -14.86
N MET A 291 0.22 9.99 -15.09
CA MET A 291 -0.55 10.06 -16.34
C MET A 291 0.34 10.33 -17.54
N THR A 292 1.20 11.34 -17.45
CA THR A 292 2.02 11.81 -18.59
C THR A 292 3.14 10.82 -18.92
N MET A 293 3.85 10.33 -17.90
CA MET A 293 5.03 9.49 -18.10
C MET A 293 4.70 8.01 -18.27
N LEU A 294 3.65 7.52 -17.59
CA LEU A 294 3.31 6.10 -17.51
C LEU A 294 1.96 5.75 -18.16
N GLY A 295 1.17 6.76 -18.58
CA GLY A 295 -0.20 6.54 -19.06
C GLY A 295 -1.12 5.98 -17.97
N PHE A 296 -0.81 6.20 -16.68
CA PHE A 296 -1.64 5.74 -15.58
C PHE A 296 -2.90 6.59 -15.48
N THR A 297 -4.06 5.94 -15.53
CA THR A 297 -5.35 6.60 -15.33
C THR A 297 -6.25 5.67 -14.53
N PRO A 298 -6.67 6.05 -13.31
CA PRO A 298 -7.63 5.26 -12.54
C PRO A 298 -8.99 5.29 -13.24
N THR A 299 -9.63 4.13 -13.35
CA THR A 299 -10.86 3.93 -14.14
C THR A 299 -12.05 3.49 -13.30
N ILE A 300 -11.83 3.03 -12.07
CA ILE A 300 -12.88 2.47 -11.22
C ILE A 300 -13.49 3.57 -10.35
N PRO A 301 -14.79 3.93 -10.57
CA PRO A 301 -15.50 4.90 -9.74
C PRO A 301 -15.54 4.44 -8.29
N LEU A 302 -15.48 5.41 -7.35
CA LEU A 302 -15.47 5.12 -5.90
C LEU A 302 -16.65 4.23 -5.49
N GLU A 303 -17.86 4.54 -5.92
CA GLU A 303 -19.07 3.78 -5.56
C GLU A 303 -18.99 2.32 -6.06
N THR A 304 -18.48 2.11 -7.27
CA THR A 304 -18.26 0.76 -7.83
C THR A 304 -17.24 -0.03 -7.00
N GLY A 305 -16.10 0.57 -6.68
CA GLY A 305 -15.07 -0.06 -5.86
C GLY A 305 -15.54 -0.35 -4.44
N VAL A 306 -16.30 0.56 -3.84
CA VAL A 306 -16.92 0.36 -2.51
C VAL A 306 -17.92 -0.79 -2.55
N SER A 307 -18.78 -0.87 -3.58
CA SER A 307 -19.75 -1.98 -3.74
C SER A 307 -19.05 -3.34 -3.85
N ARG A 308 -17.98 -3.44 -4.65
CA ARG A 308 -17.15 -4.66 -4.76
C ARG A 308 -16.50 -5.03 -3.42
N THR A 309 -16.04 -4.03 -2.69
CA THR A 309 -15.43 -4.21 -1.37
C THR A 309 -16.45 -4.73 -0.37
N ILE A 310 -17.65 -4.15 -0.32
CA ILE A 310 -18.74 -4.61 0.55
C ILE A 310 -19.11 -6.06 0.23
N ALA A 311 -19.29 -6.41 -1.04
CA ALA A 311 -19.62 -7.77 -1.47
C ALA A 311 -18.58 -8.79 -0.99
N TRP A 312 -17.28 -8.47 -1.17
CA TRP A 312 -16.21 -9.34 -0.73
C TRP A 312 -16.20 -9.54 0.80
N TYR A 313 -16.37 -8.45 1.58
CA TYR A 313 -16.42 -8.57 3.05
C TYR A 313 -17.65 -9.32 3.52
N ALA A 314 -18.82 -9.16 2.87
CA ALA A 314 -20.04 -9.91 3.20
C ALA A 314 -19.83 -11.42 3.06
N GLU A 315 -19.08 -11.86 2.03
CA GLU A 315 -18.77 -13.27 1.79
C GLU A 315 -17.72 -13.82 2.78
N HIS A 316 -16.69 -13.00 3.13
CA HIS A 316 -15.52 -13.48 3.86
C HIS A 316 -15.50 -13.10 5.34
N MET A 317 -16.52 -12.37 5.84
CA MET A 317 -16.53 -11.80 7.20
C MET A 317 -16.38 -12.85 8.31
N THR A 318 -17.00 -14.03 8.14
CA THR A 318 -16.93 -15.11 9.15
C THR A 318 -15.50 -15.61 9.36
N GLY A 319 -14.68 -15.65 8.32
CA GLY A 319 -13.24 -16.02 8.41
C GLY A 319 -12.37 -14.92 9.01
N LEU A 320 -12.71 -13.66 8.74
CA LEU A 320 -11.93 -12.49 9.18
C LEU A 320 -12.10 -12.14 10.67
N LEU A 321 -13.21 -12.55 11.29
CA LEU A 321 -13.49 -12.31 12.71
C LEU A 321 -12.92 -13.40 13.63
N ARG A 322 -12.40 -14.50 13.08
CA ARG A 322 -11.84 -15.65 13.83
C ARG A 322 -10.30 -15.65 13.91
N GLY A 323 -9.62 -14.75 13.23
CA GLY A 323 -8.16 -14.57 13.23
C GLY A 323 -7.78 -13.21 13.82
#